data_a9616671c6859a46f5f6f0185ffb3fc7
#
_entry.id   a9616671c6859a46f5f6f0185ffb3fc7
#
_cell.length_a   1.000
_cell.length_b   1.000
_cell.length_c   1.000
_cell.angle_alpha   90.00
_cell.angle_beta   90.00
_cell.angle_gamma   90.00
#
_symmetry.space_group_name_H-M   'P 1'
#
loop_
_entity.id
_entity.type
_entity.pdbx_description
1 polymer ?
#
loop_
_entity_poly.entity_id
_entity_poly.type
_entity_poly.pdbx_seq_one_letter_code
_entity_poly.pdbx_strand_id
1 'polypeptide(L)'
;MDDALKLAREFEHAMCRFRRMDYSVLHPGVGNMEFAVLEMIHKLRAQHDAIYGAAISDLQKKMEILPSALSRLLRGMEEKGLCVRSIDPKDRRSSYVSLTEAGQERRDQGHCIMEVFAQRVVERMGEGRFRELIKQWERFGDVLETEIAAFRNVDGMEE
;
A
#
# COMPACT_ATOMS: atom_id res chain seq x y z
N MET A 1 24.95 -24.06 8.91
CA MET A 1 24.99 -22.57 8.87
C MET A 1 25.06 -22.02 7.43
N ASP A 2 25.83 -22.69 6.56
CA ASP A 2 25.98 -22.27 5.15
C ASP A 2 24.69 -22.44 4.31
N ASP A 3 23.92 -23.51 4.50
CA ASP A 3 22.68 -23.77 3.75
C ASP A 3 21.56 -22.78 4.06
N ALA A 4 21.40 -22.33 5.31
CA ALA A 4 20.39 -21.36 5.68
C ALA A 4 20.68 -19.97 5.07
N LEU A 5 21.94 -19.55 5.07
CA LEU A 5 22.37 -18.32 4.41
C LEU A 5 22.19 -18.37 2.90
N LYS A 6 22.42 -19.54 2.29
CA LYS A 6 22.19 -19.75 0.86
C LYS A 6 20.71 -19.60 0.51
N LEU A 7 19.83 -20.25 1.28
CA LEU A 7 18.37 -20.13 1.15
C LEU A 7 17.89 -18.68 1.33
N ALA A 8 18.42 -17.96 2.31
CA ALA A 8 18.09 -16.55 2.53
C ALA A 8 18.46 -15.69 1.31
N ARG A 9 19.62 -15.91 0.69
CA ARG A 9 20.03 -15.21 -0.53
C ARG A 9 19.16 -15.56 -1.74
N GLU A 10 18.76 -16.83 -1.89
CA GLU A 10 17.83 -17.25 -2.95
C GLU A 10 16.47 -16.57 -2.78
N PHE A 11 15.98 -16.47 -1.54
CA PHE A 11 14.76 -15.75 -1.22
C PHE A 11 14.88 -14.24 -1.53
N GLU A 12 15.97 -13.60 -1.10
CA GLU A 12 16.23 -12.19 -1.41
C GLU A 12 16.25 -11.95 -2.92
N HIS A 13 16.89 -12.83 -3.68
CA HIS A 13 16.89 -12.74 -5.15
C HIS A 13 15.47 -12.85 -5.74
N ALA A 14 14.67 -13.79 -5.24
CA ALA A 14 13.27 -13.93 -5.66
C ALA A 14 12.46 -12.66 -5.34
N MET A 15 12.61 -12.10 -4.14
CA MET A 15 11.95 -10.84 -3.77
C MET A 15 12.38 -9.66 -4.64
N CYS A 16 13.66 -9.56 -5.01
CA CYS A 16 14.14 -8.53 -5.93
C CYS A 16 13.46 -8.60 -7.30
N ARG A 17 13.09 -9.79 -7.77
CA ARG A 17 12.33 -9.94 -9.02
C ARG A 17 10.96 -9.25 -8.94
N PHE A 18 10.22 -9.41 -7.84
CA PHE A 18 8.92 -8.74 -7.66
C PHE A 18 9.05 -7.22 -7.62
N ARG A 19 10.10 -6.70 -6.96
CA ARG A 19 10.37 -5.26 -6.90
C ARG A 19 10.69 -4.63 -8.25
N ARG A 20 11.18 -5.41 -9.22
CA ARG A 20 11.53 -4.94 -10.57
C ARG A 20 10.39 -5.05 -11.57
N MET A 21 9.26 -5.68 -11.21
CA MET A 21 8.12 -5.78 -12.10
C MET A 21 7.50 -4.39 -12.31
N ASP A 22 7.18 -4.10 -13.56
CA ASP A 22 6.43 -2.89 -13.90
C ASP A 22 4.94 -3.14 -13.72
N TYR A 23 4.39 -2.57 -12.66
CA TYR A 23 2.97 -2.65 -12.34
C TYR A 23 2.16 -1.49 -12.95
N SER A 24 2.78 -0.54 -13.64
CA SER A 24 2.10 0.64 -14.20
C SER A 24 1.00 0.29 -15.20
N VAL A 25 1.11 -0.87 -15.85
CA VAL A 25 0.10 -1.41 -16.76
C VAL A 25 -1.22 -1.75 -16.07
N LEU A 26 -1.22 -1.92 -14.74
CA LEU A 26 -2.39 -2.28 -13.93
C LEU A 26 -3.21 -1.05 -13.50
N HIS A 27 -2.66 0.16 -13.61
CA HIS A 27 -3.32 1.42 -13.29
C HIS A 27 -2.87 2.53 -14.25
N PRO A 28 -3.31 2.47 -15.51
CA PRO A 28 -2.88 3.40 -16.56
C PRO A 28 -3.10 4.86 -16.18
N GLY A 29 -2.09 5.70 -16.42
CA GLY A 29 -2.18 7.16 -16.21
C GLY A 29 -1.94 7.64 -14.78
N VAL A 30 -1.68 6.71 -13.84
CA VAL A 30 -1.28 7.06 -12.45
C VAL A 30 -0.07 6.23 -12.02
N GLY A 31 0.78 6.79 -11.17
CA GLY A 31 1.91 6.03 -10.60
C GLY A 31 1.45 5.05 -9.53
N ASN A 32 2.28 4.04 -9.23
CA ASN A 32 1.97 3.01 -8.22
C ASN A 32 1.55 3.61 -6.87
N MET A 33 2.29 4.61 -6.39
CA MET A 33 1.98 5.27 -5.11
C MET A 33 0.74 6.17 -5.21
N GLU A 34 0.50 6.81 -6.35
CA GLU A 34 -0.73 7.58 -6.58
C GLU A 34 -1.94 6.66 -6.53
N PHE A 35 -1.88 5.51 -7.20
CA PHE A 35 -2.96 4.52 -7.17
C PHE A 35 -3.21 4.00 -5.74
N ALA A 36 -2.16 3.69 -4.98
CA ALA A 36 -2.29 3.27 -3.59
C ALA A 36 -2.96 4.36 -2.72
N VAL A 37 -2.66 5.65 -2.98
CA VAL A 37 -3.32 6.77 -2.30
C VAL A 37 -4.79 6.88 -2.70
N LEU A 38 -5.14 6.75 -3.99
CA LEU A 38 -6.54 6.75 -4.45
C LEU A 38 -7.35 5.65 -3.73
N GLU A 39 -6.82 4.44 -3.67
CA GLU A 39 -7.44 3.30 -2.97
C GLU A 39 -7.59 3.58 -1.46
N MET A 40 -6.58 4.15 -0.82
CA MET A 40 -6.62 4.43 0.62
C MET A 40 -7.62 5.53 0.96
N ILE A 41 -7.68 6.63 0.16
CA ILE A 41 -8.68 7.69 0.34
C ILE A 41 -10.10 7.10 0.21
N HIS A 42 -10.34 6.26 -0.79
CA HIS A 42 -11.62 5.59 -0.99
C HIS A 42 -12.00 4.72 0.23
N LYS A 43 -11.08 3.89 0.72
CA LYS A 43 -11.29 3.01 1.89
C LYS A 43 -11.57 3.80 3.16
N LEU A 44 -10.80 4.84 3.43
CA LEU A 44 -10.98 5.67 4.63
C LEU A 44 -12.30 6.43 4.60
N ARG A 45 -12.72 6.91 3.42
CA ARG A 45 -14.02 7.57 3.27
C ARG A 45 -15.18 6.61 3.55
N ALA A 46 -15.08 5.35 3.12
CA ALA A 46 -16.11 4.34 3.36
C ALA A 46 -16.22 3.92 4.84
N GLN A 47 -15.12 4.02 5.61
CA GLN A 47 -15.08 3.66 7.03
C GLN A 47 -15.58 4.76 7.97
N HIS A 48 -15.49 6.01 7.54
CA HIS A 48 -15.95 7.17 8.30
C HIS A 48 -16.98 7.89 7.42
N ASP A 49 -18.18 8.13 7.94
CA ASP A 49 -19.21 8.99 7.30
C ASP A 49 -18.68 10.44 7.17
N ALA A 50 -17.49 10.57 6.58
CA ALA A 50 -16.70 11.79 6.58
C ALA A 50 -17.23 12.73 5.49
N ILE A 51 -18.01 13.71 5.92
CA ILE A 51 -18.53 14.81 5.08
C ILE A 51 -17.40 15.53 4.34
N TYR A 52 -16.19 15.56 4.93
CA TYR A 52 -15.03 16.29 4.41
C TYR A 52 -14.00 15.43 3.66
N GLY A 53 -14.16 14.10 3.60
CA GLY A 53 -13.18 13.18 2.98
C GLY A 53 -12.32 12.42 4.01
N ALA A 54 -11.21 11.85 3.57
CA ALA A 54 -10.27 11.14 4.43
C ALA A 54 -9.35 12.12 5.16
N ALA A 55 -9.15 11.94 6.47
CA ALA A 55 -8.18 12.74 7.21
C ALA A 55 -6.76 12.45 6.72
N ILE A 56 -5.97 13.49 6.45
CA ILE A 56 -4.58 13.32 5.97
C ILE A 56 -3.71 12.63 7.01
N SER A 57 -3.97 12.82 8.29
CA SER A 57 -3.31 12.11 9.40
C SER A 57 -3.55 10.60 9.36
N ASP A 58 -4.78 10.18 9.07
CA ASP A 58 -5.13 8.76 8.98
C ASP A 58 -4.53 8.12 7.74
N LEU A 59 -4.55 8.85 6.62
CA LEU A 59 -3.90 8.44 5.38
C LEU A 59 -2.40 8.23 5.60
N GLN A 60 -1.72 9.18 6.26
CA GLN A 60 -0.31 9.08 6.60
C GLN A 60 -0.01 7.87 7.47
N LYS A 61 -0.80 7.68 8.54
CA LYS A 61 -0.64 6.59 9.50
C LYS A 61 -0.84 5.22 8.85
N LYS A 62 -1.89 5.09 8.02
CA LYS A 62 -2.21 3.82 7.33
C LYS A 62 -1.21 3.45 6.24
N MET A 63 -0.62 4.43 5.57
CA MET A 63 0.37 4.21 4.51
C MET A 63 1.82 4.17 5.03
N GLU A 64 2.05 4.49 6.30
CA GLU A 64 3.38 4.49 6.94
C GLU A 64 4.44 5.30 6.17
N ILE A 65 4.02 6.42 5.57
CA ILE A 65 4.90 7.29 4.80
C ILE A 65 5.19 8.61 5.53
N LEU A 66 6.34 9.20 5.23
CA LEU A 66 6.73 10.48 5.82
C LEU A 66 5.76 11.61 5.43
N PRO A 67 5.44 12.54 6.34
CA PRO A 67 4.53 13.67 6.07
C PRO A 67 4.92 14.47 4.83
N SER A 68 6.23 14.72 4.64
CA SER A 68 6.75 15.45 3.49
C SER A 68 6.58 14.70 2.17
N ALA A 69 6.68 13.38 2.20
CA ALA A 69 6.47 12.52 1.02
C ALA A 69 4.99 12.50 0.63
N LEU A 70 4.09 12.30 1.61
CA LEU A 70 2.64 12.37 1.37
C LEU A 70 2.23 13.73 0.83
N SER A 71 2.73 14.82 1.43
CA SER A 71 2.40 16.19 0.99
C SER A 71 2.79 16.45 -0.46
N ARG A 72 3.98 15.99 -0.90
CA ARG A 72 4.42 16.09 -2.31
C ARG A 72 3.56 15.26 -3.23
N LEU A 73 3.23 14.03 -2.82
CA LEU A 73 2.40 13.11 -3.60
C LEU A 73 1.00 13.69 -3.81
N LEU A 74 0.35 14.14 -2.74
CA LEU A 74 -0.97 14.75 -2.82
C LEU A 74 -0.97 16.02 -3.68
N ARG A 75 0.10 16.85 -3.62
CA ARG A 75 0.22 18.03 -4.49
C ARG A 75 0.25 17.63 -5.96
N GLY A 76 1.07 16.64 -6.33
CA GLY A 76 1.11 16.13 -7.71
C GLY A 76 -0.23 15.56 -8.18
N MET A 77 -0.97 14.92 -7.27
CA MET A 77 -2.32 14.40 -7.56
C MET A 77 -3.35 15.53 -7.71
N GLU A 78 -3.25 16.61 -6.92
CA GLU A 78 -4.09 17.82 -7.09
C GLU A 78 -3.81 18.51 -8.43
N GLU A 79 -2.54 18.66 -8.82
CA GLU A 79 -2.15 19.21 -10.12
C GLU A 79 -2.69 18.38 -11.30
N LYS A 80 -2.84 17.07 -11.12
CA LYS A 80 -3.48 16.17 -12.09
C LYS A 80 -5.02 16.16 -12.00
N GLY A 81 -5.60 16.90 -11.06
CA GLY A 81 -7.04 16.94 -10.83
C GLY A 81 -7.64 15.65 -10.26
N LEU A 82 -6.83 14.79 -9.60
CA LEU A 82 -7.28 13.51 -9.07
C LEU A 82 -7.87 13.60 -7.66
N CYS A 83 -7.47 14.59 -6.89
CA CYS A 83 -7.97 14.83 -5.53
C CYS A 83 -8.04 16.33 -5.23
N VAL A 84 -8.72 16.66 -4.15
CA VAL A 84 -8.81 18.02 -3.58
C VAL A 84 -8.60 17.94 -2.08
N ARG A 85 -7.89 18.93 -1.53
CA ARG A 85 -7.76 19.09 -0.09
C ARG A 85 -8.79 20.09 0.43
N SER A 86 -9.21 19.84 1.66
CA SER A 86 -10.08 20.74 2.42
C SER A 86 -9.56 20.87 3.85
N ILE A 87 -9.93 21.97 4.51
CA ILE A 87 -9.62 22.23 5.89
C ILE A 87 -10.93 22.22 6.65
N ASP A 88 -10.95 21.63 7.84
CA ASP A 88 -12.13 21.67 8.68
C ASP A 88 -12.45 23.13 9.06
N PRO A 89 -13.67 23.62 8.77
CA PRO A 89 -14.07 24.97 9.16
C PRO A 89 -14.06 25.22 10.67
N LYS A 90 -14.20 24.15 11.47
CA LYS A 90 -14.25 24.21 12.94
C LYS A 90 -12.88 24.00 13.59
N ASP A 91 -12.01 23.20 12.94
CA ASP A 91 -10.65 22.94 13.40
C ASP A 91 -9.64 23.05 12.23
N ARG A 92 -9.02 24.23 12.12
CA ARG A 92 -8.01 24.53 11.09
C ARG A 92 -6.77 23.65 11.13
N ARG A 93 -6.60 22.85 12.19
CA ARG A 93 -5.48 21.88 12.31
C ARG A 93 -5.79 20.58 11.57
N SER A 94 -7.07 20.32 11.32
CA SER A 94 -7.53 19.11 10.64
C SER A 94 -7.67 19.36 9.15
N SER A 95 -6.91 18.59 8.36
CA SER A 95 -6.91 18.64 6.90
C SER A 95 -7.41 17.31 6.33
N TYR A 96 -8.24 17.41 5.32
CA TYR A 96 -8.86 16.27 4.66
C TYR A 96 -8.51 16.24 3.17
N VAL A 97 -8.66 15.08 2.56
CA VAL A 97 -8.51 14.89 1.13
C VAL A 97 -9.68 14.05 0.59
N SER A 98 -10.21 14.45 -0.54
CA SER A 98 -11.28 13.73 -1.25
C SER A 98 -10.87 13.47 -2.69
N LEU A 99 -11.34 12.37 -3.28
CA LEU A 99 -11.20 12.14 -4.70
C LEU A 99 -12.12 13.08 -5.47
N THR A 100 -11.64 13.57 -6.61
CA THR A 100 -12.49 14.18 -7.63
C THR A 100 -13.21 13.09 -8.42
N GLU A 101 -14.13 13.46 -9.30
CA GLU A 101 -14.75 12.54 -10.24
C GLU A 101 -13.68 11.83 -11.09
N ALA A 102 -12.73 12.58 -11.65
CA ALA A 102 -11.60 12.03 -12.40
C ALA A 102 -10.72 11.09 -11.56
N GLY A 103 -10.50 11.41 -10.27
CA GLY A 103 -9.78 10.54 -9.34
C GLY A 103 -10.52 9.25 -9.05
N GLN A 104 -11.84 9.33 -8.88
CA GLN A 104 -12.69 8.15 -8.68
C GLN A 104 -12.70 7.26 -9.94
N GLU A 105 -12.88 7.83 -11.12
CA GLU A 105 -12.82 7.09 -12.39
C GLU A 105 -11.47 6.37 -12.57
N ARG A 106 -10.36 7.05 -12.29
CA ARG A 106 -9.02 6.45 -12.37
C ARG A 106 -8.81 5.31 -11.39
N ARG A 107 -9.29 5.50 -10.16
CA ARG A 107 -9.29 4.46 -9.15
C ARG A 107 -10.10 3.24 -9.60
N ASP A 108 -11.32 3.44 -10.09
CA ASP A 108 -12.22 2.37 -10.47
C ASP A 108 -11.69 1.59 -11.69
N GLN A 109 -11.12 2.28 -12.67
CA GLN A 109 -10.43 1.64 -13.81
C GLN A 109 -9.27 0.76 -13.35
N GLY A 110 -8.37 1.29 -12.51
CA GLY A 110 -7.24 0.53 -11.98
C GLY A 110 -7.70 -0.65 -11.13
N HIS A 111 -8.72 -0.46 -10.29
CA HIS A 111 -9.29 -1.52 -9.46
C HIS A 111 -9.83 -2.69 -10.30
N CYS A 112 -10.62 -2.39 -11.33
CA CYS A 112 -11.14 -3.40 -12.26
C CYS A 112 -10.02 -4.19 -12.95
N ILE A 113 -8.97 -3.50 -13.42
CA ILE A 113 -7.81 -4.14 -14.04
C ILE A 113 -7.07 -5.04 -13.03
N MET A 114 -6.89 -4.57 -11.79
CA MET A 114 -6.25 -5.33 -10.73
C MET A 114 -7.03 -6.60 -10.37
N GLU A 115 -8.37 -6.53 -10.31
CA GLU A 115 -9.22 -7.71 -10.07
C GLU A 115 -9.05 -8.75 -11.18
N VAL A 116 -9.14 -8.34 -12.44
CA VAL A 116 -8.94 -9.23 -13.59
C VAL A 116 -7.53 -9.83 -13.59
N PHE A 117 -6.52 -9.02 -13.28
CA PHE A 117 -5.14 -9.49 -13.16
C PHE A 117 -4.99 -10.53 -12.05
N ALA A 118 -5.50 -10.23 -10.85
CA ALA A 118 -5.43 -11.13 -9.71
C ALA A 118 -6.12 -12.47 -10.01
N GLN A 119 -7.32 -12.44 -10.60
CA GLN A 119 -8.04 -13.63 -11.03
C GLN A 119 -7.19 -14.50 -11.99
N ARG A 120 -6.60 -13.88 -13.02
CA ARG A 120 -5.73 -14.60 -13.98
C ARG A 120 -4.50 -15.23 -13.33
N VAL A 121 -3.92 -14.55 -12.33
CA VAL A 121 -2.78 -15.10 -11.58
C VAL A 121 -3.21 -16.33 -10.80
N VAL A 122 -4.34 -16.27 -10.08
CA VAL A 122 -4.89 -17.41 -9.34
C VAL A 122 -5.21 -18.58 -10.27
N GLU A 123 -5.90 -18.33 -11.38
CA GLU A 123 -6.24 -19.36 -12.39
C GLU A 123 -5.00 -20.05 -12.95
N ARG A 124 -3.98 -19.28 -13.35
CA ARG A 124 -2.73 -19.83 -13.93
C ARG A 124 -1.90 -20.60 -12.91
N MET A 125 -1.89 -20.17 -11.67
CA MET A 125 -1.17 -20.83 -10.58
C MET A 125 -1.94 -22.06 -10.08
N GLY A 126 -3.26 -22.05 -10.17
CA GLY A 126 -4.19 -22.99 -9.57
C GLY A 126 -4.54 -22.62 -8.14
N GLU A 127 -5.82 -22.63 -7.79
CA GLU A 127 -6.32 -22.19 -6.48
C GLU A 127 -5.63 -22.88 -5.29
N GLY A 128 -5.43 -24.20 -5.36
CA GLY A 128 -4.79 -24.96 -4.28
C GLY A 128 -3.37 -24.49 -3.99
N ARG A 129 -2.57 -24.28 -5.03
CA ARG A 129 -1.19 -23.77 -4.89
C ARG A 129 -1.17 -22.32 -4.41
N PHE A 130 -2.13 -21.52 -4.86
CA PHE A 130 -2.23 -20.13 -4.42
C PHE A 130 -2.63 -20.03 -2.94
N ARG A 131 -3.55 -20.87 -2.45
CA ARG A 131 -3.89 -20.97 -1.02
C ARG A 131 -2.70 -21.41 -0.17
N GLU A 132 -1.93 -22.36 -0.66
CA GLU A 132 -0.71 -22.80 0.05
C GLU A 132 0.34 -21.68 0.10
N LEU A 133 0.53 -20.94 -0.98
CA LEU A 133 1.40 -19.76 -0.99
C LEU A 133 0.97 -18.72 0.06
N ILE A 134 -0.34 -18.42 0.17
CA ILE A 134 -0.86 -17.49 1.19
C ILE A 134 -0.49 -17.99 2.59
N LYS A 135 -0.76 -19.25 2.92
CA LYS A 135 -0.43 -19.83 4.23
C LYS A 135 1.07 -19.73 4.56
N GLN A 136 1.92 -20.04 3.59
CA GLN A 136 3.37 -19.95 3.78
C GLN A 136 3.81 -18.50 3.97
N TRP A 137 3.17 -17.57 3.29
CA TRP A 137 3.46 -16.15 3.41
C TRP A 137 3.05 -15.58 4.78
N GLU A 138 1.87 -15.95 5.28
CA GLU A 138 1.41 -15.60 6.63
C GLU A 138 2.38 -16.15 7.69
N ARG A 139 2.70 -17.44 7.61
CA ARG A 139 3.67 -18.07 8.52
C ARG A 139 5.05 -17.38 8.47
N PHE A 140 5.49 -16.98 7.29
CA PHE A 140 6.76 -16.26 7.14
C PHE A 140 6.68 -14.87 7.83
N GLY A 141 5.57 -14.17 7.72
CA GLY A 141 5.30 -12.92 8.45
C GLY A 141 5.41 -13.10 9.96
N ASP A 142 4.72 -14.10 10.53
CA ASP A 142 4.74 -14.39 11.97
C ASP A 142 6.16 -14.66 12.47
N VAL A 143 6.95 -15.43 11.70
CA VAL A 143 8.35 -15.71 12.04
C VAL A 143 9.19 -14.44 12.01
N LEU A 144 9.05 -13.60 10.98
CA LEU A 144 9.77 -12.33 10.90
C LEU A 144 9.45 -11.40 12.06
N GLU A 145 8.16 -11.24 12.41
CA GLU A 145 7.75 -10.42 13.55
C GLU A 145 8.38 -10.90 14.85
N THR A 146 8.40 -12.22 15.06
CA THR A 146 9.02 -12.85 16.25
C THR A 146 10.52 -12.58 16.32
N GLU A 147 11.24 -12.78 15.21
CA GLU A 147 12.69 -12.55 15.16
C GLU A 147 13.03 -11.04 15.31
N ILE A 148 12.28 -10.14 14.66
CA ILE A 148 12.47 -8.69 14.82
C ILE A 148 12.28 -8.27 16.28
N ALA A 149 11.25 -8.82 16.96
CA ALA A 149 11.02 -8.54 18.38
C ALA A 149 12.18 -9.05 19.25
N ALA A 150 12.72 -10.23 18.95
CA ALA A 150 13.87 -10.79 19.66
C ALA A 150 15.13 -9.91 19.49
N PHE A 151 15.44 -9.46 18.27
CA PHE A 151 16.58 -8.56 18.00
C PHE A 151 16.44 -7.21 18.73
N ARG A 152 15.24 -6.60 18.77
CA ARG A 152 15.01 -5.37 19.52
C ARG A 152 15.28 -5.50 21.03
N ASN A 153 14.98 -6.68 21.59
CA ASN A 153 15.22 -6.95 23.02
C ASN A 153 16.71 -7.17 23.34
N VAL A 154 17.51 -7.63 22.37
CA VAL A 154 18.97 -7.78 22.55
C VAL A 154 19.65 -6.40 22.52
N ASP A 155 19.29 -5.52 21.59
CA ASP A 155 19.86 -4.17 21.49
C ASP A 155 19.44 -3.25 22.67
N GLY A 156 18.29 -3.51 23.32
CA GLY A 156 17.83 -2.76 24.51
C GLY A 156 18.51 -3.15 25.83
N MET A 157 19.46 -4.10 25.84
CA MET A 157 20.21 -4.51 27.05
C MET A 157 21.61 -3.85 27.14
N GLU A 158 21.98 -2.97 26.20
CA GLU A 158 23.26 -2.24 26.19
C GLU A 158 23.13 -0.72 26.51
N GLU A 159 21.98 -0.24 26.97
CA GLU A 159 21.80 1.07 27.60
C GLU A 159 21.54 0.88 29.10
#